data_006150808c73e9c480d60dd04f466e36
#
_entry.id   006150808c73e9c480d60dd04f466e36
#
_cell.length_a   1.000
_cell.length_b   1.000
_cell.length_c   1.000
_cell.angle_alpha   90.00
_cell.angle_beta   90.00
_cell.angle_gamma   90.00
#
_symmetry.space_group_name_H-M   'P 1'
#
loop_
_entity.id
_entity.type
_entity.pdbx_description
1 polymer ?
#
loop_
_entity_poly.entity_id
_entity_poly.type
_entity_poly.pdbx_seq_one_letter_code
_entity_poly.pdbx_strand_id
1 'polypeptide(L)'
;MPLSDIANVSISLQTGGLTQQGFGTGLILGYSMTGWTERSRTYSSITGVAADFATTTPEYKAANAYFSQTPRPEQLVIGRGTLKPTMIFKLTVASVNNSQKYSVVLAGTQFDVTSDGTATNDEIIVLLQAAVAAAATTAGFTAAIGGVAPNTFLTLTGNAVGNWMSFYPTDPALLTLQQTTANPGIATDLDAIVVENNDWYALMTLYNSSACVLAAAAWAESKDKIYGVQVIDSECATVAAGIATDISKALQTAAYFRTWDTYHPDNGQFIDAATFGRLLPYIPGSETWRGKTLAGISAMGTVPPFKMTETWRQNLIAKNAGYYYTNAGRNITAEGKVAAGEWIDTIRGRDRLKARIQEAVALVVMNSDKVPYTDAGIGKLDNAIRGCLRLSVGDGFLTDAYTVVVPTAASQALVDKAARILRGYSFTAP
;
A
#
# COMPACT_ATOMS: atom_id res chain seq x y z
N MET A 1 60.12 -26.64 -6.82
CA MET A 1 59.47 -25.50 -7.45
C MET A 1 58.01 -25.58 -7.09
N PRO A 2 57.45 -24.56 -6.42
CA PRO A 2 56.00 -24.52 -6.21
C PRO A 2 55.29 -24.29 -7.55
N LEU A 3 54.07 -24.80 -7.68
CA LEU A 3 53.26 -24.68 -8.90
C LEU A 3 53.00 -23.21 -9.31
N SER A 4 53.07 -22.27 -8.38
CA SER A 4 53.00 -20.82 -8.61
C SER A 4 54.14 -20.28 -9.47
N ASP A 5 55.31 -20.99 -9.55
CA ASP A 5 56.45 -20.61 -10.40
C ASP A 5 56.24 -21.03 -11.87
N ILE A 6 55.28 -21.90 -12.11
CA ILE A 6 54.94 -22.41 -13.44
C ILE A 6 53.65 -21.73 -13.99
N ALA A 7 52.70 -21.42 -13.12
CA ALA A 7 51.45 -20.74 -13.49
C ALA A 7 50.98 -19.86 -12.34
N ASN A 8 51.03 -18.55 -12.54
CA ASN A 8 50.44 -17.58 -11.61
C ASN A 8 49.01 -17.23 -12.10
N VAL A 9 47.98 -17.75 -11.40
CA VAL A 9 46.59 -17.47 -11.70
C VAL A 9 46.11 -16.40 -10.72
N SER A 10 45.97 -15.17 -11.19
CA SER A 10 45.25 -14.13 -10.44
C SER A 10 43.80 -14.09 -10.89
N ILE A 11 42.90 -14.38 -9.97
CA ILE A 11 41.45 -14.22 -10.22
C ILE A 11 41.06 -12.86 -9.67
N SER A 12 40.81 -11.89 -10.57
CA SER A 12 40.13 -10.65 -10.21
C SER A 12 38.63 -10.86 -10.40
N LEU A 13 37.87 -10.84 -9.32
CA LEU A 13 36.42 -10.77 -9.38
C LEU A 13 36.02 -9.35 -9.78
N GLN A 14 35.88 -9.10 -11.08
CA GLN A 14 35.16 -7.92 -11.55
C GLN A 14 33.66 -8.25 -11.46
N THR A 15 33.06 -7.90 -10.34
CA THR A 15 31.59 -7.89 -10.19
C THR A 15 31.02 -6.63 -10.86
N GLY A 16 31.13 -6.56 -12.18
CA GLY A 16 30.34 -5.62 -12.99
C GLY A 16 28.90 -6.14 -13.13
N GLY A 17 28.21 -6.37 -11.99
CA GLY A 17 26.79 -6.71 -11.99
C GLY A 17 25.96 -5.44 -12.18
N LEU A 18 24.88 -5.54 -12.96
CA LEU A 18 23.84 -4.51 -12.95
C LEU A 18 23.29 -4.39 -11.53
N THR A 19 23.00 -3.15 -11.08
CA THR A 19 22.28 -2.92 -9.84
C THR A 19 20.92 -3.57 -9.97
N GLN A 20 20.62 -4.54 -9.10
CA GLN A 20 19.36 -5.26 -9.14
C GLN A 20 18.24 -4.40 -8.58
N GLN A 21 17.05 -4.43 -9.21
CA GLN A 21 15.87 -3.76 -8.70
C GLN A 21 15.49 -4.31 -7.33
N GLY A 22 15.37 -3.42 -6.33
CA GLY A 22 14.92 -3.74 -4.98
C GLY A 22 13.40 -3.82 -4.91
N PHE A 23 12.86 -4.80 -4.16
CA PHE A 23 11.42 -4.98 -3.91
C PHE A 23 11.09 -4.89 -2.41
N GLY A 24 12.07 -4.54 -1.59
CA GLY A 24 11.95 -4.49 -0.12
C GLY A 24 11.73 -3.10 0.46
N THR A 25 11.75 -2.04 -0.35
CA THR A 25 11.67 -0.66 0.12
C THR A 25 10.28 -0.08 -0.13
N GLY A 26 9.67 0.49 0.93
CA GLY A 26 8.44 1.26 0.84
C GLY A 26 8.69 2.76 0.68
N LEU A 27 7.70 3.49 0.14
CA LEU A 27 7.64 4.94 0.12
C LEU A 27 6.38 5.41 0.84
N ILE A 28 6.52 6.30 1.82
CA ILE A 28 5.43 7.06 2.43
C ILE A 28 5.40 8.44 1.78
N LEU A 29 4.27 8.79 1.14
CA LEU A 29 4.04 10.14 0.63
C LEU A 29 3.50 11.02 1.76
N GLY A 30 4.31 11.96 2.23
CA GLY A 30 4.00 12.86 3.32
C GLY A 30 4.01 14.32 2.91
N TYR A 31 3.55 15.18 3.83
CA TYR A 31 3.34 16.60 3.59
C TYR A 31 3.82 17.49 4.75
N SER A 32 4.34 16.91 5.84
CA SER A 32 4.74 17.66 7.05
C SER A 32 6.18 18.23 7.00
N MET A 33 6.91 17.97 5.90
CA MET A 33 8.30 18.40 5.76
C MET A 33 8.42 19.92 5.68
N THR A 34 9.39 20.47 6.40
CA THR A 34 9.76 21.88 6.34
C THR A 34 11.23 22.01 6.00
N GLY A 35 11.56 22.91 5.07
CA GLY A 35 12.95 23.20 4.71
C GLY A 35 13.64 22.16 3.81
N TRP A 36 12.92 21.14 3.35
CA TRP A 36 13.48 20.18 2.39
C TRP A 36 13.55 20.83 0.99
N THR A 37 14.70 20.71 0.36
CA THR A 37 14.90 21.07 -1.05
C THR A 37 14.69 19.88 -1.94
N GLU A 38 15.10 18.69 -1.48
CA GLU A 38 14.92 17.39 -2.13
C GLU A 38 13.47 16.91 -2.08
N ARG A 39 13.14 15.97 -2.99
CA ARG A 39 11.82 15.34 -3.07
C ARG A 39 11.67 14.12 -2.16
N SER A 40 12.77 13.52 -1.73
CA SER A 40 12.70 12.33 -0.88
C SER A 40 13.93 12.16 0.00
N ARG A 41 13.76 11.45 1.12
CA ARG A 41 14.85 10.98 2.00
C ARG A 41 14.67 9.50 2.28
N THR A 42 15.80 8.78 2.33
CA THR A 42 15.83 7.36 2.69
C THR A 42 16.28 7.21 4.14
N TYR A 43 15.55 6.39 4.88
CA TYR A 43 15.80 6.11 6.30
C TYR A 43 16.03 4.62 6.50
N SER A 44 16.98 4.26 7.36
CA SER A 44 17.26 2.88 7.78
C SER A 44 16.72 2.55 9.17
N SER A 45 16.15 3.53 9.87
CA SER A 45 15.62 3.35 11.22
C SER A 45 14.62 4.43 11.60
N ILE A 46 13.77 4.10 12.59
CA ILE A 46 12.84 5.08 13.18
C ILE A 46 13.57 6.24 13.89
N THR A 47 14.77 5.99 14.41
CA THR A 47 15.61 7.04 15.03
C THR A 47 16.03 8.08 13.99
N GLY A 48 16.36 7.65 12.76
CA GLY A 48 16.64 8.57 11.67
C GLY A 48 15.40 9.40 11.28
N VAL A 49 14.21 8.79 11.27
CA VAL A 49 12.95 9.51 11.00
C VAL A 49 12.65 10.51 12.12
N ALA A 50 12.93 10.17 13.39
CA ALA A 50 12.72 11.05 14.53
C ALA A 50 13.60 12.33 14.50
N ALA A 51 14.68 12.33 13.76
CA ALA A 51 15.52 13.51 13.57
C ALA A 51 14.85 14.58 12.70
N ASP A 52 14.01 14.16 11.75
CA ASP A 52 13.34 15.05 10.79
C ASP A 52 11.84 15.28 11.11
N PHE A 53 11.21 14.37 11.86
CA PHE A 53 9.76 14.37 12.12
C PHE A 53 9.47 14.24 13.61
N ALA A 54 8.62 15.12 14.14
CA ALA A 54 8.09 14.97 15.49
C ALA A 54 7.26 13.68 15.62
N THR A 55 7.26 13.06 16.78
CA THR A 55 6.53 11.80 17.05
C THR A 55 5.01 11.89 16.86
N THR A 56 4.49 13.12 16.83
CA THR A 56 3.07 13.43 16.60
C THR A 56 2.67 13.45 15.13
N THR A 57 3.63 13.61 14.20
CA THR A 57 3.36 13.69 12.76
C THR A 57 2.92 12.35 12.18
N PRO A 58 2.06 12.34 11.15
CA PRO A 58 1.61 11.11 10.52
C PRO A 58 2.76 10.35 9.84
N GLU A 59 3.76 11.04 9.29
CA GLU A 59 4.95 10.44 8.69
C GLU A 59 5.73 9.62 9.72
N TYR A 60 5.97 10.17 10.92
CA TYR A 60 6.64 9.43 12.00
C TYR A 60 5.82 8.21 12.43
N LYS A 61 4.51 8.37 12.63
CA LYS A 61 3.62 7.28 13.08
C LYS A 61 3.57 6.14 12.05
N ALA A 62 3.44 6.47 10.77
CA ALA A 62 3.46 5.48 9.69
C ALA A 62 4.83 4.79 9.59
N ALA A 63 5.93 5.54 9.66
CA ALA A 63 7.29 4.99 9.70
C ALA A 63 7.52 4.10 10.92
N ASN A 64 6.98 4.47 12.09
CA ASN A 64 7.06 3.64 13.29
C ASN A 64 6.29 2.33 13.11
N ALA A 65 5.07 2.35 12.54
CA ALA A 65 4.33 1.16 12.21
C ALA A 65 5.09 0.25 11.24
N TYR A 66 5.77 0.84 10.25
CA TYR A 66 6.60 0.12 9.26
C TYR A 66 7.84 -0.53 9.89
N PHE A 67 8.65 0.22 10.65
CA PHE A 67 9.90 -0.29 11.22
C PHE A 67 9.73 -1.18 12.46
N SER A 68 8.56 -1.19 13.09
CA SER A 68 8.28 -2.02 14.28
C SER A 68 8.01 -3.49 13.95
N GLN A 69 8.00 -3.87 12.69
CA GLN A 69 7.68 -5.23 12.26
C GLN A 69 8.87 -6.19 12.34
N THR A 70 8.56 -7.51 12.32
CA THR A 70 9.58 -8.59 12.31
C THR A 70 9.25 -9.59 11.19
N PRO A 71 10.16 -9.84 10.22
CA PRO A 71 11.47 -9.22 10.09
C PRO A 71 11.38 -7.71 9.85
N ARG A 72 12.38 -6.98 10.35
CA ARG A 72 12.41 -5.53 10.20
C ARG A 72 12.85 -5.16 8.79
N PRO A 73 12.14 -4.22 8.11
CA PRO A 73 12.60 -3.71 6.82
C PRO A 73 13.91 -2.90 6.96
N GLU A 74 14.75 -3.00 5.93
CA GLU A 74 16.06 -2.34 5.93
C GLU A 74 15.96 -0.84 5.69
N GLN A 75 15.04 -0.43 4.80
CA GLN A 75 14.92 0.95 4.35
C GLN A 75 13.46 1.36 4.17
N LEU A 76 13.23 2.65 4.33
CA LEU A 76 11.99 3.36 4.04
C LEU A 76 12.32 4.67 3.35
N VAL A 77 11.64 5.00 2.27
CA VAL A 77 11.70 6.32 1.65
C VAL A 77 10.51 7.15 2.15
N ILE A 78 10.75 8.40 2.53
CA ILE A 78 9.68 9.38 2.77
C ILE A 78 9.75 10.42 1.66
N GLY A 79 8.69 10.50 0.87
CA GLY A 79 8.56 11.42 -0.25
C GLY A 79 7.80 12.68 0.15
N ARG A 80 8.20 13.81 -0.42
CA ARG A 80 7.64 15.13 -0.12
C ARG A 80 6.60 15.55 -1.17
N GLY A 81 5.34 15.67 -0.72
CA GLY A 81 4.29 16.33 -1.48
C GLY A 81 4.45 17.86 -1.50
N THR A 82 3.92 18.51 -2.52
CA THR A 82 4.06 19.94 -2.75
C THR A 82 3.03 20.76 -1.97
N LEU A 83 1.77 20.38 -2.12
CA LEU A 83 0.65 21.10 -1.50
C LEU A 83 0.15 20.33 -0.29
N LYS A 84 0.30 20.89 0.89
CA LYS A 84 -0.25 20.29 2.11
C LYS A 84 -1.77 20.25 2.03
N PRO A 85 -2.40 19.06 2.18
CA PRO A 85 -3.86 18.97 2.13
C PRO A 85 -4.50 19.50 3.42
N THR A 86 -5.73 19.97 3.32
CA THR A 86 -6.60 20.24 4.49
C THR A 86 -7.35 18.94 4.80
N MET A 87 -7.14 18.38 5.98
CA MET A 87 -7.83 17.16 6.41
C MET A 87 -9.29 17.48 6.74
N ILE A 88 -10.22 16.73 6.16
CA ILE A 88 -11.65 16.89 6.38
C ILE A 88 -12.27 15.52 6.61
N PHE A 89 -13.05 15.42 7.70
CA PHE A 89 -13.90 14.27 8.00
C PHE A 89 -15.35 14.65 7.93
N LYS A 90 -16.18 13.74 7.44
CA LYS A 90 -17.64 13.80 7.48
C LYS A 90 -18.17 12.61 8.26
N LEU A 91 -18.89 12.89 9.36
CA LEU A 91 -19.54 11.89 10.19
C LEU A 91 -21.05 12.01 10.02
N THR A 92 -21.73 10.89 9.72
CA THR A 92 -23.18 10.83 9.57
C THR A 92 -23.77 9.78 10.50
N VAL A 93 -25.04 9.96 10.89
CA VAL A 93 -25.77 8.96 11.66
C VAL A 93 -26.26 7.87 10.72
N ALA A 94 -25.81 6.63 10.94
CA ALA A 94 -26.24 5.47 10.16
C ALA A 94 -27.54 4.87 10.67
N SER A 95 -27.79 4.97 11.99
CA SER A 95 -29.00 4.44 12.62
C SER A 95 -29.42 5.34 13.76
N VAL A 96 -30.66 5.80 13.73
CA VAL A 96 -31.28 6.62 14.77
C VAL A 96 -32.06 5.70 15.71
N ASN A 97 -31.65 5.65 16.98
CA ASN A 97 -32.28 4.81 18.01
C ASN A 97 -32.49 5.63 19.28
N ASN A 98 -33.63 5.41 19.94
CA ASN A 98 -33.96 6.06 21.21
C ASN A 98 -33.12 5.55 22.36
N SER A 99 -32.73 6.45 23.26
CA SER A 99 -31.93 6.14 24.45
C SER A 99 -30.65 5.35 24.13
N GLN A 100 -30.08 5.58 22.93
CA GLN A 100 -28.89 4.90 22.42
C GLN A 100 -27.64 5.74 22.69
N LYS A 101 -26.58 5.07 23.12
CA LYS A 101 -25.26 5.68 23.24
C LYS A 101 -24.55 5.70 21.88
N TYR A 102 -24.10 6.90 21.48
CA TYR A 102 -23.26 7.14 20.31
C TYR A 102 -21.88 7.61 20.78
N SER A 103 -20.83 7.03 20.22
CA SER A 103 -19.48 7.28 20.70
C SER A 103 -18.51 7.52 19.54
N VAL A 104 -17.66 8.53 19.67
CA VAL A 104 -16.57 8.85 18.75
C VAL A 104 -15.27 8.98 19.51
N VAL A 105 -14.16 8.66 18.86
CA VAL A 105 -12.80 8.88 19.41
C VAL A 105 -12.13 9.96 18.56
N LEU A 106 -11.62 10.99 19.23
CA LEU A 106 -10.88 12.10 18.63
C LEU A 106 -9.53 12.23 19.33
N ALA A 107 -8.46 12.11 18.57
CA ALA A 107 -7.08 12.18 19.08
C ALA A 107 -6.83 11.25 20.30
N GLY A 108 -7.45 10.08 20.31
CA GLY A 108 -7.32 9.08 21.39
C GLY A 108 -8.27 9.29 22.57
N THR A 109 -9.06 10.36 22.60
CA THR A 109 -10.06 10.59 23.65
C THR A 109 -11.46 10.22 23.16
N GLN A 110 -12.19 9.40 23.92
CA GLN A 110 -13.55 9.00 23.62
C GLN A 110 -14.56 10.01 24.14
N PHE A 111 -15.54 10.35 23.30
CA PHE A 111 -16.67 11.20 23.58
C PHE A 111 -17.96 10.41 23.40
N ASP A 112 -18.79 10.42 24.42
CA ASP A 112 -20.06 9.68 24.49
C ASP A 112 -21.23 10.64 24.57
N VAL A 113 -22.26 10.40 23.77
CA VAL A 113 -23.54 11.09 23.86
C VAL A 113 -24.66 10.07 23.85
N THR A 114 -25.79 10.38 24.51
CA THR A 114 -26.96 9.50 24.54
C THR A 114 -28.14 10.26 23.99
N SER A 115 -28.82 9.69 23.00
CA SER A 115 -30.06 10.24 22.44
C SER A 115 -31.20 10.13 23.45
N ASP A 116 -32.20 10.95 23.31
CA ASP A 116 -33.41 10.92 24.13
C ASP A 116 -34.42 9.83 23.71
N GLY A 117 -35.65 9.89 24.24
CA GLY A 117 -36.73 8.94 23.95
C GLY A 117 -37.41 9.18 22.58
N THR A 118 -37.07 10.26 21.88
CA THR A 118 -37.61 10.69 20.58
C THR A 118 -36.50 11.07 19.60
N ALA A 119 -35.44 10.26 19.59
CA ALA A 119 -34.21 10.53 18.89
C ALA A 119 -34.41 10.95 17.42
N THR A 120 -33.62 11.94 17.02
CA THR A 120 -33.51 12.39 15.63
C THR A 120 -32.06 12.44 15.18
N ASN A 121 -31.84 12.39 13.87
CA ASN A 121 -30.51 12.57 13.30
C ASN A 121 -29.89 13.89 13.79
N ASP A 122 -30.66 14.98 13.72
CA ASP A 122 -30.16 16.33 14.02
C ASP A 122 -29.78 16.48 15.50
N GLU A 123 -30.58 15.93 16.42
CA GLU A 123 -30.26 15.88 17.85
C GLU A 123 -28.91 15.20 18.09
N ILE A 124 -28.72 13.99 17.53
CA ILE A 124 -27.48 13.21 17.72
C ILE A 124 -26.27 13.98 17.21
N ILE A 125 -26.38 14.63 16.04
CA ILE A 125 -25.29 15.44 15.46
C ILE A 125 -25.01 16.68 16.31
N VAL A 126 -26.01 17.35 16.84
CA VAL A 126 -25.85 18.51 17.76
C VAL A 126 -25.12 18.08 19.04
N LEU A 127 -25.54 16.96 19.64
CA LEU A 127 -24.91 16.42 20.84
C LEU A 127 -23.42 16.06 20.58
N LEU A 128 -23.14 15.37 19.47
CA LEU A 128 -21.76 15.02 19.08
C LEU A 128 -20.91 16.25 18.82
N GLN A 129 -21.44 17.25 18.12
CA GLN A 129 -20.73 18.50 17.84
C GLN A 129 -20.37 19.22 19.17
N ALA A 130 -21.33 19.34 20.08
CA ALA A 130 -21.10 19.95 21.39
C ALA A 130 -20.05 19.19 22.22
N ALA A 131 -20.08 17.85 22.17
CA ALA A 131 -19.14 17.02 22.92
C ALA A 131 -17.70 17.13 22.42
N VAL A 132 -17.48 17.25 21.09
CA VAL A 132 -16.13 17.24 20.51
C VAL A 132 -15.54 18.65 20.25
N ALA A 133 -16.35 19.71 20.28
CA ALA A 133 -15.94 21.04 19.81
C ALA A 133 -14.66 21.59 20.49
N ALA A 134 -14.59 21.49 21.81
CA ALA A 134 -13.41 21.98 22.56
C ALA A 134 -12.14 21.16 22.25
N ALA A 135 -12.27 19.84 22.19
CA ALA A 135 -11.16 18.94 21.87
C ALA A 135 -10.72 19.09 20.42
N ALA A 136 -11.67 19.27 19.49
CA ALA A 136 -11.38 19.55 18.08
C ALA A 136 -10.55 20.84 17.95
N THR A 137 -10.96 21.92 18.60
CA THR A 137 -10.22 23.19 18.61
C THR A 137 -8.81 23.02 19.17
N THR A 138 -8.63 22.29 20.26
CA THR A 138 -7.32 21.98 20.84
C THR A 138 -6.44 21.16 19.88
N ALA A 139 -7.05 20.26 19.10
CA ALA A 139 -6.36 19.47 18.08
C ALA A 139 -6.10 20.25 16.76
N GLY A 140 -6.50 21.50 16.68
CA GLY A 140 -6.35 22.33 15.48
C GLY A 140 -7.39 22.05 14.39
N PHE A 141 -8.62 21.72 14.80
CA PHE A 141 -9.76 21.45 13.90
C PHE A 141 -10.99 22.28 14.34
N THR A 142 -11.86 22.57 13.37
CA THR A 142 -13.21 23.08 13.64
C THR A 142 -14.22 21.95 13.55
N ALA A 143 -15.20 21.94 14.47
CA ALA A 143 -16.34 21.02 14.44
C ALA A 143 -17.59 21.82 14.04
N ALA A 144 -18.13 21.54 12.86
CA ALA A 144 -19.28 22.26 12.31
C ALA A 144 -20.38 21.27 11.87
N ILE A 145 -21.64 21.70 12.03
CA ILE A 145 -22.79 20.97 11.50
C ILE A 145 -22.99 21.41 10.04
N GLY A 146 -23.05 20.44 9.15
CA GLY A 146 -23.38 20.63 7.74
C GLY A 146 -24.71 19.96 7.37
N GLY A 147 -25.18 20.21 6.15
CA GLY A 147 -26.45 19.66 5.67
C GLY A 147 -27.67 20.48 6.09
N VAL A 148 -28.84 19.94 5.82
CA VAL A 148 -30.12 20.52 6.16
C VAL A 148 -30.99 19.45 6.83
N ALA A 149 -31.68 19.83 7.91
CA ALA A 149 -32.59 18.92 8.62
C ALA A 149 -33.60 18.23 7.65
N PRO A 150 -33.88 16.94 7.80
CA PRO A 150 -33.45 16.04 8.88
C PRO A 150 -32.13 15.27 8.57
N ASN A 151 -31.29 15.72 7.64
CA ASN A 151 -30.09 15.02 7.15
C ASN A 151 -28.82 15.81 7.48
N THR A 152 -28.68 16.30 8.71
CA THR A 152 -27.47 16.96 9.16
C THR A 152 -26.32 15.95 9.39
N PHE A 153 -25.09 16.44 9.33
CA PHE A 153 -23.88 15.67 9.58
C PHE A 153 -22.83 16.54 10.29
N LEU A 154 -21.90 15.90 10.99
CA LEU A 154 -20.77 16.59 11.60
C LEU A 154 -19.59 16.63 10.64
N THR A 155 -19.03 17.82 10.43
CA THR A 155 -17.79 18.02 9.68
C THR A 155 -16.68 18.46 10.64
N LEU A 156 -15.52 17.76 10.59
CA LEU A 156 -14.30 18.19 11.24
C LEU A 156 -13.32 18.64 10.15
N THR A 157 -12.90 19.90 10.20
CA THR A 157 -11.99 20.52 9.22
C THR A 157 -10.74 21.01 9.91
N GLY A 158 -9.56 20.68 9.41
CA GLY A 158 -8.28 21.18 9.91
C GLY A 158 -8.18 22.70 9.77
N ASN A 159 -7.83 23.40 10.87
CA ASN A 159 -7.70 24.85 10.91
C ASN A 159 -6.52 25.37 10.08
N ALA A 160 -5.53 24.53 9.84
CA ALA A 160 -4.39 24.83 8.98
C ALA A 160 -4.11 23.66 8.03
N VAL A 161 -3.55 23.98 6.88
CA VAL A 161 -3.11 22.96 5.91
C VAL A 161 -2.02 22.08 6.54
N GLY A 162 -2.14 20.78 6.36
CA GLY A 162 -1.24 19.78 6.94
C GLY A 162 -1.54 19.37 8.38
N ASN A 163 -2.57 19.93 9.03
CA ASN A 163 -3.05 19.37 10.29
C ASN A 163 -3.56 17.95 10.10
N TRP A 164 -3.17 17.07 11.01
CA TRP A 164 -3.54 15.66 10.99
C TRP A 164 -4.05 15.21 12.35
N MET A 165 -5.08 14.40 12.36
CA MET A 165 -5.69 13.91 13.59
C MET A 165 -6.32 12.52 13.35
N SER A 166 -6.32 11.67 14.38
CA SER A 166 -7.13 10.45 14.39
C SER A 166 -8.55 10.78 14.81
N PHE A 167 -9.52 10.34 14.00
CA PHE A 167 -10.95 10.45 14.29
C PHE A 167 -11.71 9.25 13.76
N TYR A 168 -12.52 8.60 14.61
CA TYR A 168 -13.31 7.44 14.21
C TYR A 168 -14.52 7.21 15.15
N PRO A 169 -15.64 6.65 14.63
CA PRO A 169 -16.74 6.16 15.46
C PRO A 169 -16.39 4.81 16.07
N THR A 170 -16.86 4.53 17.29
CA THR A 170 -16.62 3.24 17.93
C THR A 170 -17.52 2.12 17.40
N ASP A 171 -18.67 2.45 16.83
CA ASP A 171 -19.59 1.50 16.19
C ASP A 171 -20.06 2.06 14.82
N PRO A 172 -19.50 1.56 13.72
CA PRO A 172 -19.92 1.93 12.36
C PRO A 172 -21.37 1.60 12.00
N ALA A 173 -22.06 0.76 12.78
CA ALA A 173 -23.49 0.53 12.60
C ALA A 173 -24.38 1.72 13.07
N LEU A 174 -23.85 2.57 13.95
CA LEU A 174 -24.53 3.73 14.48
C LEU A 174 -24.11 5.03 13.78
N LEU A 175 -22.82 5.15 13.49
CA LEU A 175 -22.20 6.33 12.90
C LEU A 175 -21.28 5.92 11.75
N THR A 176 -21.40 6.53 10.59
CA THR A 176 -20.49 6.33 9.47
C THR A 176 -19.52 7.49 9.32
N LEU A 177 -18.29 7.19 8.95
CA LEU A 177 -17.21 8.17 8.76
C LEU A 177 -16.67 8.09 7.34
N GLN A 178 -16.44 9.26 6.75
CA GLN A 178 -15.70 9.41 5.49
C GLN A 178 -14.63 10.49 5.63
N GLN A 179 -13.50 10.29 5.01
CA GLN A 179 -12.53 11.36 4.79
C GLN A 179 -12.78 12.01 3.43
N THR A 180 -13.00 13.33 3.42
CA THR A 180 -13.35 14.09 2.21
C THR A 180 -12.28 15.10 1.79
N THR A 181 -11.04 14.89 2.26
CA THR A 181 -9.86 15.69 1.91
C THR A 181 -9.66 15.73 0.39
N ALA A 182 -9.45 16.92 -0.17
CA ALA A 182 -9.18 17.08 -1.59
C ALA A 182 -7.80 16.51 -1.98
N ASN A 183 -7.68 16.00 -3.19
CA ASN A 183 -6.40 15.51 -3.72
C ASN A 183 -5.44 16.69 -3.93
N PRO A 184 -4.27 16.72 -3.26
CA PRO A 184 -3.29 17.81 -3.36
C PRO A 184 -2.39 17.75 -4.62
N GLY A 185 -2.63 16.81 -5.53
CA GLY A 185 -1.78 16.59 -6.71
C GLY A 185 -0.85 15.38 -6.57
N ILE A 186 -1.32 14.31 -5.92
CA ILE A 186 -0.54 13.09 -5.60
C ILE A 186 0.24 12.55 -6.80
N ALA A 187 -0.38 12.45 -7.98
CA ALA A 187 0.28 11.89 -9.17
C ALA A 187 1.49 12.74 -9.61
N THR A 188 1.36 14.06 -9.59
CA THR A 188 2.45 14.99 -9.93
C THR A 188 3.59 14.91 -8.92
N ASP A 189 3.27 14.80 -7.64
CA ASP A 189 4.27 14.68 -6.58
C ASP A 189 5.03 13.36 -6.69
N LEU A 190 4.34 12.25 -6.98
CA LEU A 190 4.96 10.94 -7.19
C LEU A 190 5.86 10.92 -8.42
N ASP A 191 5.45 11.53 -9.54
CA ASP A 191 6.30 11.65 -10.72
C ASP A 191 7.58 12.45 -10.41
N ALA A 192 7.48 13.55 -9.65
CA ALA A 192 8.64 14.33 -9.22
C ALA A 192 9.58 13.54 -8.29
N ILE A 193 9.03 12.69 -7.41
CA ILE A 193 9.82 11.82 -6.54
C ILE A 193 10.55 10.75 -7.36
N VAL A 194 9.86 10.11 -8.31
CA VAL A 194 10.46 9.07 -9.17
C VAL A 194 11.61 9.61 -10.03
N VAL A 195 11.54 10.85 -10.46
CA VAL A 195 12.64 11.49 -11.20
C VAL A 195 13.90 11.63 -10.35
N GLU A 196 13.76 11.91 -9.05
CA GLU A 196 14.89 12.05 -8.13
C GLU A 196 15.33 10.72 -7.53
N ASN A 197 14.38 9.90 -7.09
CA ASN A 197 14.61 8.61 -6.45
C ASN A 197 13.55 7.60 -6.86
N ASN A 198 13.95 6.58 -7.59
CA ASN A 198 13.10 5.46 -8.02
C ASN A 198 13.38 4.15 -7.26
N ASP A 199 14.28 4.15 -6.26
CA ASP A 199 14.73 2.96 -5.52
C ASP A 199 13.76 2.57 -4.39
N TRP A 200 12.47 2.46 -4.73
CA TRP A 200 11.41 1.97 -3.88
C TRP A 200 10.36 1.23 -4.72
N TYR A 201 9.57 0.39 -4.08
CA TYR A 201 8.61 -0.48 -4.79
C TYR A 201 7.16 -0.29 -4.33
N ALA A 202 6.93 -0.13 -3.02
CA ALA A 202 5.59 -0.06 -2.45
C ALA A 202 5.24 1.38 -2.02
N LEU A 203 4.09 1.89 -2.44
CA LEU A 203 3.57 3.21 -2.11
C LEU A 203 2.59 3.13 -0.94
N MET A 204 2.67 4.09 -0.02
CA MET A 204 1.71 4.36 1.05
C MET A 204 1.36 5.84 1.08
N THR A 205 0.12 6.17 1.38
CA THR A 205 -0.38 7.55 1.50
C THR A 205 -0.94 7.82 2.88
N LEU A 206 -0.88 9.08 3.33
CA LEU A 206 -1.30 9.49 4.68
C LEU A 206 -2.69 10.14 4.72
N TYR A 207 -3.18 10.61 3.57
CA TYR A 207 -4.50 11.22 3.42
C TYR A 207 -5.32 10.37 2.45
N ASN A 208 -6.25 9.58 2.99
CA ASN A 208 -6.88 8.45 2.30
C ASN A 208 -8.35 8.72 2.00
N SER A 209 -8.69 9.93 1.53
CA SER A 209 -9.99 10.21 0.92
C SER A 209 -10.13 9.49 -0.42
N SER A 210 -11.36 9.30 -0.89
CA SER A 210 -11.62 8.69 -2.21
C SER A 210 -10.84 9.38 -3.34
N ALA A 211 -10.79 10.72 -3.34
CA ALA A 211 -10.04 11.49 -4.34
C ALA A 211 -8.53 11.21 -4.30
N CYS A 212 -7.95 11.08 -3.10
CA CYS A 212 -6.53 10.78 -2.92
C CYS A 212 -6.20 9.34 -3.30
N VAL A 213 -7.01 8.39 -2.81
CA VAL A 213 -6.81 6.95 -3.03
C VAL A 213 -6.91 6.59 -4.51
N LEU A 214 -7.95 7.07 -5.20
CA LEU A 214 -8.13 6.78 -6.63
C LEU A 214 -7.02 7.40 -7.49
N ALA A 215 -6.53 8.59 -7.14
CA ALA A 215 -5.42 9.21 -7.86
C ALA A 215 -4.10 8.43 -7.66
N ALA A 216 -3.80 7.99 -6.43
CA ALA A 216 -2.62 7.18 -6.14
C ALA A 216 -2.71 5.79 -6.79
N ALA A 217 -3.89 5.16 -6.77
CA ALA A 217 -4.14 3.87 -7.41
C ALA A 217 -3.95 3.94 -8.94
N ALA A 218 -4.54 4.93 -9.59
CA ALA A 218 -4.38 5.16 -11.03
C ALA A 218 -2.92 5.41 -11.41
N TRP A 219 -2.17 6.13 -10.59
CA TRP A 219 -0.75 6.35 -10.79
C TRP A 219 0.04 5.04 -10.65
N ALA A 220 -0.17 4.28 -9.58
CA ALA A 220 0.52 3.01 -9.33
C ALA A 220 0.26 1.98 -10.44
N GLU A 221 -0.97 1.94 -10.99
CA GLU A 221 -1.34 1.07 -12.10
C GLU A 221 -0.54 1.37 -13.38
N SER A 222 -0.14 2.62 -13.57
CA SER A 222 0.69 3.04 -14.72
C SER A 222 2.19 2.74 -14.55
N LYS A 223 2.62 2.27 -13.37
CA LYS A 223 4.02 2.03 -13.01
C LYS A 223 4.23 0.57 -12.57
N ASP A 224 5.48 0.12 -12.55
CA ASP A 224 5.84 -1.19 -12.00
C ASP A 224 6.01 -1.12 -10.45
N LYS A 225 5.00 -0.56 -9.76
CA LYS A 225 4.98 -0.37 -8.30
C LYS A 225 3.65 -0.85 -7.73
N ILE A 226 3.60 -1.19 -6.45
CA ILE A 226 2.36 -1.54 -5.75
C ILE A 226 1.93 -0.40 -4.83
N TYR A 227 0.64 -0.25 -4.63
CA TYR A 227 0.06 0.71 -3.72
C TYR A 227 -0.72 -0.02 -2.61
N GLY A 228 -0.41 0.29 -1.37
CA GLY A 228 -1.15 -0.17 -0.20
C GLY A 228 -1.78 1.02 0.50
N VAL A 229 -3.05 0.88 0.88
CA VAL A 229 -3.78 1.94 1.54
C VAL A 229 -4.69 1.43 2.64
N GLN A 230 -4.66 2.10 3.79
CA GLN A 230 -5.68 1.94 4.80
C GLN A 230 -6.89 2.80 4.44
N VAL A 231 -8.06 2.18 4.28
CA VAL A 231 -9.33 2.88 4.09
C VAL A 231 -10.09 2.95 5.42
N ILE A 232 -10.69 4.11 5.70
CA ILE A 232 -11.44 4.38 6.94
C ILE A 232 -12.93 4.61 6.69
N ASP A 233 -13.35 4.66 5.43
CA ASP A 233 -14.74 4.82 5.05
C ASP A 233 -15.55 3.66 5.61
N SER A 234 -16.47 3.96 6.54
CA SER A 234 -17.25 2.96 7.23
C SER A 234 -18.16 2.15 6.28
N GLU A 235 -18.54 2.72 5.13
CA GLU A 235 -19.35 2.04 4.13
C GLU A 235 -18.59 0.87 3.47
N CYS A 236 -17.25 0.91 3.50
CA CYS A 236 -16.45 -0.23 3.03
C CYS A 236 -16.83 -1.53 3.75
N ALA A 237 -17.08 -1.46 5.05
CA ALA A 237 -17.49 -2.62 5.85
C ALA A 237 -19.02 -2.78 5.94
N THR A 238 -19.78 -1.70 6.14
CA THR A 238 -21.21 -1.78 6.48
C THR A 238 -22.12 -2.00 5.28
N VAL A 239 -21.72 -1.59 4.06
CA VAL A 239 -22.54 -1.66 2.85
C VAL A 239 -22.15 -2.87 1.99
N ALA A 240 -23.14 -3.62 1.53
CA ALA A 240 -22.93 -4.78 0.67
C ALA A 240 -22.37 -4.39 -0.71
N ALA A 241 -21.46 -5.19 -1.26
CA ALA A 241 -20.74 -4.91 -2.51
C ALA A 241 -21.65 -4.62 -3.73
N GLY A 242 -22.86 -5.18 -3.77
CA GLY A 242 -23.80 -5.00 -4.89
C GLY A 242 -24.41 -3.61 -4.99
N ILE A 243 -24.45 -2.84 -3.89
CA ILE A 243 -25.04 -1.49 -3.82
C ILE A 243 -24.03 -0.44 -3.33
N ALA A 244 -22.81 -0.84 -3.05
CA ALA A 244 -21.77 0.01 -2.47
C ALA A 244 -21.23 1.03 -3.49
N THR A 245 -20.91 2.22 -3.00
CA THR A 245 -20.25 3.31 -3.74
C THR A 245 -18.97 3.78 -3.02
N ASP A 246 -18.57 3.08 -1.97
CA ASP A 246 -17.40 3.36 -1.15
C ASP A 246 -16.06 3.17 -1.91
N ILE A 247 -14.97 3.55 -1.24
CA ILE A 247 -13.61 3.53 -1.81
C ILE A 247 -13.21 2.11 -2.27
N SER A 248 -13.43 1.08 -1.44
CA SER A 248 -13.07 -0.30 -1.79
C SER A 248 -13.85 -0.79 -3.02
N LYS A 249 -15.13 -0.42 -3.12
CA LYS A 249 -15.94 -0.75 -4.29
C LYS A 249 -15.49 0.00 -5.54
N ALA A 250 -15.11 1.27 -5.41
CA ALA A 250 -14.59 2.06 -6.53
C ALA A 250 -13.27 1.48 -7.08
N LEU A 251 -12.36 1.07 -6.18
CA LEU A 251 -11.13 0.38 -6.54
C LEU A 251 -11.39 -0.95 -7.26
N GLN A 252 -12.31 -1.77 -6.72
CA GLN A 252 -12.72 -3.03 -7.33
C GLN A 252 -13.34 -2.83 -8.72
N THR A 253 -14.21 -1.83 -8.88
CA THR A 253 -14.87 -1.54 -10.15
C THR A 253 -13.88 -1.09 -11.21
N ALA A 254 -12.85 -0.32 -10.83
CA ALA A 254 -11.75 0.07 -11.69
C ALA A 254 -10.78 -1.10 -12.00
N ALA A 255 -10.93 -2.24 -11.31
CA ALA A 255 -10.12 -3.44 -11.44
C ALA A 255 -8.61 -3.15 -11.33
N TYR A 256 -8.22 -2.30 -10.37
CA TYR A 256 -6.82 -1.96 -10.17
C TYR A 256 -6.01 -3.19 -9.73
N PHE A 257 -5.03 -3.51 -10.55
CA PHE A 257 -4.20 -4.72 -10.42
C PHE A 257 -3.01 -4.54 -9.46
N ARG A 258 -2.64 -3.30 -9.15
CA ARG A 258 -1.48 -2.96 -8.32
C ARG A 258 -1.86 -2.31 -7.00
N THR A 259 -3.15 -2.21 -6.68
CA THR A 259 -3.64 -1.57 -5.46
C THR A 259 -4.24 -2.60 -4.51
N TRP A 260 -3.72 -2.62 -3.29
CA TRP A 260 -4.23 -3.39 -2.16
C TRP A 260 -4.79 -2.42 -1.12
N ASP A 261 -6.05 -2.55 -0.77
CA ASP A 261 -6.70 -1.77 0.27
C ASP A 261 -7.01 -2.62 1.50
N THR A 262 -6.99 -2.00 2.65
CA THR A 262 -7.31 -2.63 3.92
C THR A 262 -8.14 -1.70 4.79
N TYR A 263 -9.26 -2.21 5.29
CA TYR A 263 -10.16 -1.45 6.15
C TYR A 263 -9.72 -1.48 7.60
N HIS A 264 -9.66 -0.29 8.21
CA HIS A 264 -9.63 -0.11 9.66
C HIS A 264 -10.24 1.24 10.03
N PRO A 265 -11.18 1.32 11.02
CA PRO A 265 -11.89 2.58 11.32
C PRO A 265 -10.98 3.70 11.84
N ASP A 266 -9.88 3.37 12.53
CA ASP A 266 -8.93 4.35 13.07
C ASP A 266 -7.81 4.61 12.06
N ASN A 267 -7.78 5.81 11.49
CA ASN A 267 -6.72 6.27 10.58
C ASN A 267 -5.34 6.41 11.25
N GLY A 268 -5.28 6.34 12.57
CA GLY A 268 -4.02 6.39 13.33
C GLY A 268 -3.28 5.06 13.43
N GLN A 269 -3.85 3.97 12.91
CA GLN A 269 -3.21 2.65 12.99
C GLN A 269 -2.14 2.43 11.92
N PHE A 270 -2.25 3.05 10.74
CA PHE A 270 -1.32 2.87 9.62
C PHE A 270 -1.07 1.39 9.29
N ILE A 271 -2.15 0.63 9.16
CA ILE A 271 -2.11 -0.81 8.94
C ILE A 271 -1.46 -1.20 7.60
N ASP A 272 -1.57 -0.35 6.60
CA ASP A 272 -0.88 -0.44 5.32
C ASP A 272 0.63 -0.39 5.51
N ALA A 273 1.14 0.58 6.26
CA ALA A 273 2.56 0.71 6.58
C ALA A 273 3.07 -0.48 7.41
N ALA A 274 2.30 -0.92 8.42
CA ALA A 274 2.65 -2.11 9.19
C ALA A 274 2.69 -3.38 8.33
N THR A 275 1.71 -3.57 7.43
CA THR A 275 1.66 -4.73 6.54
C THR A 275 2.83 -4.75 5.57
N PHE A 276 3.14 -3.62 4.94
CA PHE A 276 4.32 -3.52 4.09
C PHE A 276 5.62 -3.71 4.88
N GLY A 277 5.75 -3.10 6.05
CA GLY A 277 6.90 -3.31 6.93
C GLY A 277 7.10 -4.79 7.29
N ARG A 278 6.01 -5.54 7.47
CA ARG A 278 6.04 -6.98 7.79
C ARG A 278 6.39 -7.87 6.61
N LEU A 279 6.00 -7.49 5.38
CA LEU A 279 6.00 -8.39 4.23
C LEU A 279 7.00 -8.03 3.14
N LEU A 280 7.38 -6.76 2.98
CA LEU A 280 8.37 -6.35 1.99
C LEU A 280 9.77 -6.98 2.19
N PRO A 281 10.24 -7.28 3.42
CA PRO A 281 11.54 -7.95 3.61
C PRO A 281 11.64 -9.36 3.03
N TYR A 282 10.52 -10.01 2.76
CA TYR A 282 10.53 -11.36 2.17
C TYR A 282 10.78 -11.30 0.66
N ILE A 283 11.32 -12.40 0.14
CA ILE A 283 11.47 -12.60 -1.30
C ILE A 283 10.07 -12.52 -1.95
N PRO A 284 9.85 -11.63 -2.94
CA PRO A 284 8.55 -11.52 -3.59
C PRO A 284 8.05 -12.84 -4.16
N GLY A 285 6.84 -13.23 -3.78
CA GLY A 285 6.20 -14.48 -4.19
C GLY A 285 6.46 -15.68 -3.25
N SER A 286 7.31 -15.53 -2.22
CA SER A 286 7.58 -16.60 -1.24
C SER A 286 6.70 -16.51 0.02
N GLU A 287 5.92 -15.43 0.16
CA GLU A 287 5.08 -15.16 1.33
C GLU A 287 3.61 -15.04 0.97
N THR A 288 2.73 -15.41 1.89
CA THR A 288 1.30 -15.09 1.80
C THR A 288 0.98 -13.87 2.66
N TRP A 289 0.06 -13.02 2.22
CA TRP A 289 -0.32 -11.80 2.95
C TRP A 289 -1.42 -12.03 3.98
N ARG A 290 -2.04 -13.20 3.95
CA ARG A 290 -3.04 -13.64 4.92
C ARG A 290 -2.38 -14.28 6.14
N GLY A 291 -3.00 -14.11 7.33
CA GLY A 291 -2.59 -14.79 8.56
C GLY A 291 -1.36 -14.20 9.25
N LYS A 292 -0.98 -12.97 8.94
CA LYS A 292 0.19 -12.31 9.54
C LYS A 292 -0.20 -11.46 10.75
N THR A 293 0.60 -11.53 11.80
CA THR A 293 0.48 -10.65 12.97
C THR A 293 1.27 -9.36 12.73
N LEU A 294 0.68 -8.23 13.10
CA LEU A 294 1.27 -6.90 12.97
C LEU A 294 1.57 -6.33 14.36
N ALA A 295 2.80 -5.90 14.57
CA ALA A 295 3.22 -5.28 15.83
C ALA A 295 2.64 -3.86 15.95
N GLY A 296 2.13 -3.51 17.12
CA GLY A 296 1.63 -2.17 17.42
C GLY A 296 0.28 -1.80 16.80
N ILE A 297 -0.37 -2.72 16.08
CA ILE A 297 -1.66 -2.50 15.44
C ILE A 297 -2.78 -3.14 16.25
N SER A 298 -3.84 -2.38 16.53
CA SER A 298 -5.05 -2.88 17.17
C SER A 298 -5.88 -3.68 16.18
N ALA A 299 -6.28 -4.88 16.54
CA ALA A 299 -7.13 -5.71 15.68
C ALA A 299 -8.61 -5.42 15.92
N MET A 300 -9.42 -5.51 14.88
CA MET A 300 -10.86 -5.47 15.00
C MET A 300 -11.38 -6.75 15.66
N GLY A 301 -12.40 -6.62 16.50
CA GLY A 301 -12.99 -7.71 17.26
C GLY A 301 -14.51 -7.66 17.28
N THR A 302 -15.13 -8.42 18.16
CA THR A 302 -16.60 -8.47 18.28
C THR A 302 -17.20 -7.33 19.09
N VAL A 303 -16.37 -6.53 19.76
CA VAL A 303 -16.79 -5.43 20.65
C VAL A 303 -16.13 -4.10 20.25
N PRO A 304 -16.75 -2.95 20.57
CA PRO A 304 -16.11 -1.64 20.44
C PRO A 304 -14.77 -1.56 21.20
N PRO A 305 -13.81 -0.67 20.80
CA PRO A 305 -14.00 0.40 19.79
C PRO A 305 -13.80 -0.03 18.33
N PHE A 306 -13.33 -1.24 18.05
CA PHE A 306 -13.06 -1.72 16.69
C PHE A 306 -13.91 -2.94 16.38
N LYS A 307 -15.23 -2.73 16.38
CA LYS A 307 -16.19 -3.79 16.14
C LYS A 307 -16.14 -4.25 14.68
N MET A 308 -16.17 -5.57 14.49
CA MET A 308 -16.30 -6.23 13.20
C MET A 308 -17.34 -7.36 13.33
N THR A 309 -18.38 -7.31 12.52
CA THR A 309 -19.38 -8.38 12.43
C THR A 309 -19.04 -9.33 11.29
N GLU A 310 -19.63 -10.53 11.29
CA GLU A 310 -19.46 -11.47 10.18
C GLU A 310 -19.99 -10.89 8.86
N THR A 311 -21.12 -10.17 8.88
CA THR A 311 -21.68 -9.51 7.69
C THR A 311 -20.69 -8.50 7.12
N TRP A 312 -20.06 -7.67 7.96
CA TRP A 312 -19.07 -6.68 7.52
C TRP A 312 -17.83 -7.34 6.92
N ARG A 313 -17.39 -8.44 7.54
CA ARG A 313 -16.30 -9.25 7.02
C ARG A 313 -16.60 -9.78 5.61
N GLN A 314 -17.82 -10.30 5.39
CA GLN A 314 -18.24 -10.77 4.07
C GLN A 314 -18.36 -9.63 3.05
N ASN A 315 -18.79 -8.44 3.46
CA ASN A 315 -18.84 -7.27 2.59
C ASN A 315 -17.43 -6.87 2.12
N LEU A 316 -16.43 -6.87 3.02
CA LEU A 316 -15.03 -6.58 2.67
C LEU A 316 -14.47 -7.65 1.72
N ILE A 317 -14.66 -8.93 2.02
CA ILE A 317 -14.24 -10.04 1.15
C ILE A 317 -14.84 -9.90 -0.26
N ALA A 318 -16.13 -9.57 -0.36
CA ALA A 318 -16.82 -9.40 -1.64
C ALA A 318 -16.29 -8.20 -2.46
N LYS A 319 -15.59 -7.24 -1.81
CA LYS A 319 -14.94 -6.09 -2.44
C LYS A 319 -13.44 -6.31 -2.67
N ASN A 320 -12.88 -7.47 -2.33
CA ASN A 320 -11.45 -7.80 -2.32
C ASN A 320 -10.63 -6.98 -1.30
N ALA A 321 -11.28 -6.30 -0.35
CA ALA A 321 -10.65 -5.47 0.66
C ALA A 321 -10.08 -6.32 1.81
N GLY A 322 -8.87 -5.98 2.26
CA GLY A 322 -8.22 -6.56 3.42
C GLY A 322 -8.79 -6.00 4.73
N TYR A 323 -8.46 -6.67 5.83
CA TYR A 323 -8.76 -6.22 7.19
C TYR A 323 -7.85 -6.92 8.20
N TYR A 324 -7.71 -6.34 9.40
CA TYR A 324 -6.93 -6.94 10.49
C TYR A 324 -7.84 -7.23 11.67
N TYR A 325 -7.94 -8.48 12.08
CA TYR A 325 -8.96 -8.91 13.04
C TYR A 325 -8.46 -10.01 13.97
N THR A 326 -9.14 -10.16 15.11
CA THR A 326 -8.91 -11.24 16.05
C THR A 326 -9.68 -12.49 15.62
N ASN A 327 -8.96 -13.56 15.34
CA ASN A 327 -9.52 -14.88 15.01
C ASN A 327 -8.91 -15.94 15.94
N ALA A 328 -9.76 -16.71 16.61
CA ALA A 328 -9.31 -17.76 17.55
C ALA A 328 -8.23 -17.30 18.56
N GLY A 329 -8.37 -16.07 19.08
CA GLY A 329 -7.43 -15.48 20.02
C GLY A 329 -6.13 -14.94 19.43
N ARG A 330 -6.00 -14.92 18.09
CA ARG A 330 -4.85 -14.35 17.37
C ARG A 330 -5.27 -13.18 16.49
N ASN A 331 -4.47 -12.13 16.51
CA ASN A 331 -4.63 -10.99 15.63
C ASN A 331 -3.94 -11.27 14.30
N ILE A 332 -4.69 -11.30 13.21
CA ILE A 332 -4.18 -11.70 11.89
C ILE A 332 -4.72 -10.80 10.76
N THR A 333 -3.89 -10.62 9.74
CA THR A 333 -4.32 -10.05 8.46
C THR A 333 -5.22 -11.02 7.72
N ALA A 334 -6.23 -10.49 7.05
CA ALA A 334 -7.14 -11.27 6.23
C ALA A 334 -7.05 -10.82 4.77
N GLU A 335 -7.40 -11.75 3.87
CA GLU A 335 -7.35 -11.61 2.43
C GLU A 335 -5.91 -11.41 1.93
N GLY A 336 -5.53 -10.36 1.30
CA GLY A 336 -4.23 -10.17 0.63
C GLY A 336 -4.39 -10.15 -0.87
N LYS A 337 -5.63 -9.83 -1.31
CA LYS A 337 -5.97 -9.60 -2.71
C LYS A 337 -5.84 -8.13 -3.03
N VAL A 338 -5.44 -7.83 -4.26
CA VAL A 338 -5.57 -6.48 -4.82
C VAL A 338 -7.00 -6.24 -5.29
N ALA A 339 -7.35 -5.01 -5.59
CA ALA A 339 -8.70 -4.62 -5.97
C ALA A 339 -9.26 -5.42 -7.18
N ALA A 340 -8.42 -5.81 -8.13
CA ALA A 340 -8.78 -6.69 -9.25
C ALA A 340 -9.09 -8.14 -8.85
N GLY A 341 -8.80 -8.56 -7.60
CA GLY A 341 -9.08 -9.90 -7.10
C GLY A 341 -7.90 -10.88 -7.15
N GLU A 342 -6.77 -10.51 -7.74
CA GLU A 342 -5.54 -11.30 -7.72
C GLU A 342 -4.83 -11.24 -6.36
N TRP A 343 -4.00 -12.24 -6.08
CA TRP A 343 -3.17 -12.24 -4.89
C TRP A 343 -1.95 -11.33 -5.05
N ILE A 344 -1.68 -10.48 -4.07
CA ILE A 344 -0.59 -9.51 -4.14
C ILE A 344 0.80 -10.17 -4.13
N ASP A 345 0.96 -11.31 -3.50
CA ASP A 345 2.18 -12.12 -3.54
C ASP A 345 2.48 -12.63 -4.95
N THR A 346 1.47 -13.07 -5.70
CA THR A 346 1.60 -13.44 -7.11
C THR A 346 2.05 -12.24 -7.96
N ILE A 347 1.49 -11.06 -7.72
CA ILE A 347 1.88 -9.84 -8.45
C ILE A 347 3.34 -9.46 -8.15
N ARG A 348 3.74 -9.49 -6.88
CA ARG A 348 5.12 -9.24 -6.47
C ARG A 348 6.11 -10.24 -7.07
N GLY A 349 5.76 -11.53 -7.04
CA GLY A 349 6.56 -12.60 -7.65
C GLY A 349 6.74 -12.41 -9.15
N ARG A 350 5.66 -12.06 -9.85
CA ARG A 350 5.68 -11.72 -11.29
C ARG A 350 6.58 -10.51 -11.59
N ASP A 351 6.46 -9.45 -10.81
CA ASP A 351 7.26 -8.24 -11.01
C ASP A 351 8.75 -8.52 -10.78
N ARG A 352 9.10 -9.29 -9.73
CA ARG A 352 10.47 -9.74 -9.49
C ARG A 352 10.99 -10.60 -10.65
N LEU A 353 10.22 -11.57 -11.11
CA LEU A 353 10.62 -12.45 -12.22
C LEU A 353 10.88 -11.63 -13.49
N LYS A 354 9.98 -10.68 -13.82
CA LYS A 354 10.16 -9.75 -14.94
C LYS A 354 11.49 -9.00 -14.84
N ALA A 355 11.77 -8.40 -13.68
CA ALA A 355 13.00 -7.64 -13.45
C ALA A 355 14.24 -8.52 -13.57
N ARG A 356 14.26 -9.71 -12.94
CA ARG A 356 15.40 -10.64 -13.00
C ARG A 356 15.67 -11.14 -14.43
N ILE A 357 14.62 -11.41 -15.22
CA ILE A 357 14.78 -11.79 -16.62
C ILE A 357 15.39 -10.62 -17.43
N GLN A 358 14.89 -9.39 -17.24
CA GLN A 358 15.42 -8.22 -17.92
C GLN A 358 16.90 -7.98 -17.59
N GLU A 359 17.27 -8.07 -16.29
CA GLU A 359 18.64 -7.96 -15.82
C GLU A 359 19.55 -9.05 -16.40
N ALA A 360 19.11 -10.31 -16.38
CA ALA A 360 19.88 -11.44 -16.89
C ALA A 360 20.11 -11.35 -18.41
N VAL A 361 19.08 -10.98 -19.17
CA VAL A 361 19.19 -10.78 -20.64
C VAL A 361 20.13 -9.60 -20.92
N ALA A 362 19.98 -8.49 -20.19
CA ALA A 362 20.88 -7.33 -20.36
C ALA A 362 22.34 -7.70 -20.07
N LEU A 363 22.61 -8.48 -19.00
CA LEU A 363 23.97 -8.96 -18.69
C LEU A 363 24.58 -9.81 -19.80
N VAL A 364 23.80 -10.70 -20.45
CA VAL A 364 24.30 -11.49 -21.59
C VAL A 364 24.74 -10.58 -22.74
N VAL A 365 23.94 -9.53 -23.02
CA VAL A 365 24.26 -8.59 -24.11
C VAL A 365 25.48 -7.73 -23.76
N MET A 366 25.56 -7.24 -22.51
CA MET A 366 26.66 -6.35 -22.07
C MET A 366 28.01 -7.08 -21.90
N ASN A 367 27.97 -8.33 -21.47
CA ASN A 367 29.19 -9.14 -21.25
C ASN A 367 29.63 -9.93 -22.48
N SER A 368 28.96 -9.77 -23.62
CA SER A 368 29.35 -10.41 -24.89
C SER A 368 29.74 -9.34 -25.90
N ASP A 369 30.90 -9.48 -26.54
CA ASP A 369 31.29 -8.59 -27.66
C ASP A 369 30.23 -8.58 -28.75
N LYS A 370 29.58 -9.72 -28.97
CA LYS A 370 28.48 -9.91 -29.92
C LYS A 370 27.62 -11.09 -29.50
N VAL A 371 26.31 -10.90 -29.49
CA VAL A 371 25.32 -11.98 -29.48
C VAL A 371 24.89 -12.19 -30.95
N PRO A 372 25.43 -13.20 -31.65
CA PRO A 372 25.11 -13.40 -33.08
C PRO A 372 23.65 -13.84 -33.22
N TYR A 373 23.02 -13.44 -34.33
CA TYR A 373 21.63 -13.84 -34.63
C TYR A 373 21.59 -15.25 -35.24
N THR A 374 22.02 -16.23 -34.43
CA THR A 374 22.07 -17.65 -34.70
C THR A 374 21.40 -18.43 -33.57
N ASP A 375 21.09 -19.68 -33.77
CA ASP A 375 20.50 -20.54 -32.73
C ASP A 375 21.41 -20.63 -31.50
N ALA A 376 22.72 -20.60 -31.66
CA ALA A 376 23.69 -20.55 -30.55
C ALA A 376 23.61 -19.21 -29.78
N GLY A 377 23.41 -18.08 -30.48
CA GLY A 377 23.23 -16.78 -29.82
C GLY A 377 21.90 -16.69 -29.11
N ILE A 378 20.81 -17.20 -29.70
CA ILE A 378 19.50 -17.31 -29.06
C ILE A 378 19.58 -18.22 -27.83
N GLY A 379 20.34 -19.32 -27.90
CA GLY A 379 20.56 -20.24 -26.78
C GLY A 379 21.25 -19.59 -25.57
N LYS A 380 22.11 -18.56 -25.77
CA LYS A 380 22.69 -17.79 -24.64
C LYS A 380 21.60 -17.04 -23.87
N LEU A 381 20.65 -16.41 -24.57
CA LEU A 381 19.53 -15.69 -23.96
C LEU A 381 18.57 -16.68 -23.28
N ASP A 382 18.27 -17.82 -23.93
CA ASP A 382 17.44 -18.88 -23.37
C ASP A 382 18.00 -19.42 -22.05
N ASN A 383 19.30 -19.69 -21.98
CA ASN A 383 19.98 -20.15 -20.76
C ASN A 383 19.87 -19.14 -19.62
N ALA A 384 20.01 -17.84 -19.90
CA ALA A 384 19.85 -16.79 -18.90
C ALA A 384 18.42 -16.73 -18.37
N ILE A 385 17.41 -16.80 -19.23
CA ILE A 385 16.00 -16.78 -18.86
C ILE A 385 15.64 -18.03 -18.04
N ARG A 386 16.07 -19.24 -18.49
CA ARG A 386 15.85 -20.48 -17.74
C ARG A 386 16.54 -20.47 -16.39
N GLY A 387 17.68 -19.78 -16.25
CA GLY A 387 18.34 -19.53 -14.97
C GLY A 387 17.43 -18.80 -14.00
N CYS A 388 16.76 -17.73 -14.45
CA CYS A 388 15.78 -16.98 -13.65
C CYS A 388 14.54 -17.82 -13.28
N LEU A 389 14.03 -18.63 -14.21
CA LEU A 389 12.89 -19.51 -13.95
C LEU A 389 13.21 -20.55 -12.90
N ARG A 390 14.39 -21.21 -12.99
CA ARG A 390 14.84 -22.20 -11.98
C ARG A 390 15.03 -21.57 -10.60
N LEU A 391 15.59 -20.36 -10.51
CA LEU A 391 15.70 -19.65 -9.24
C LEU A 391 14.31 -19.38 -8.65
N SER A 392 13.33 -18.98 -9.47
CA SER A 392 11.96 -18.75 -9.02
C SER A 392 11.25 -20.03 -8.57
N VAL A 393 11.60 -21.20 -9.14
CA VAL A 393 11.15 -22.51 -8.63
C VAL A 393 11.81 -22.79 -7.27
N GLY A 394 13.11 -22.55 -7.14
CA GLY A 394 13.85 -22.71 -5.88
C GLY A 394 13.34 -21.82 -4.75
N ASP A 395 12.89 -20.60 -5.08
CA ASP A 395 12.27 -19.64 -4.14
C ASP A 395 10.80 -20.01 -3.79
N GLY A 396 10.23 -21.04 -4.44
CA GLY A 396 8.84 -21.50 -4.21
C GLY A 396 7.77 -20.64 -4.87
N PHE A 397 8.13 -19.73 -5.78
CA PHE A 397 7.17 -18.91 -6.52
C PHE A 397 6.56 -19.64 -7.71
N LEU A 398 7.37 -20.41 -8.45
CA LEU A 398 6.91 -21.21 -9.60
C LEU A 398 6.98 -22.69 -9.29
N THR A 399 6.14 -23.47 -9.98
CA THR A 399 6.31 -24.91 -10.04
C THR A 399 7.34 -25.28 -11.12
N ASP A 400 7.94 -26.49 -11.04
CA ASP A 400 8.89 -26.98 -12.05
C ASP A 400 8.22 -27.37 -13.39
N ALA A 401 6.89 -27.17 -13.49
CA ALA A 401 6.10 -27.49 -14.68
C ALA A 401 6.04 -26.36 -15.72
N TYR A 402 7.01 -25.43 -15.72
CA TYR A 402 7.06 -24.37 -16.72
C TYR A 402 7.49 -24.89 -18.10
N THR A 403 6.92 -24.32 -19.15
CA THR A 403 7.28 -24.61 -20.53
C THR A 403 7.89 -23.38 -21.19
N VAL A 404 8.86 -23.59 -22.07
CA VAL A 404 9.54 -22.49 -22.80
C VAL A 404 9.52 -22.80 -24.29
N VAL A 405 9.07 -21.83 -25.09
CA VAL A 405 9.11 -21.84 -26.53
C VAL A 405 10.29 -20.98 -26.99
N VAL A 406 11.29 -21.61 -27.60
CA VAL A 406 12.49 -20.93 -28.11
C VAL A 406 12.41 -20.85 -29.63
N PRO A 407 12.38 -19.65 -30.22
CA PRO A 407 12.38 -19.50 -31.67
C PRO A 407 13.76 -19.84 -32.26
N THR A 408 13.77 -20.34 -33.49
CA THR A 408 15.02 -20.54 -34.24
C THR A 408 15.42 -19.26 -35.01
N ALA A 409 16.70 -19.11 -35.32
CA ALA A 409 17.18 -18.02 -36.16
C ALA A 409 16.54 -18.06 -37.58
N ALA A 410 16.22 -19.24 -38.06
CA ALA A 410 15.56 -19.43 -39.36
C ALA A 410 14.12 -18.92 -39.37
N SER A 411 13.38 -19.03 -38.23
CA SER A 411 11.99 -18.61 -38.14
C SER A 411 11.81 -17.08 -38.07
N GLN A 412 12.87 -16.31 -37.90
CA GLN A 412 12.78 -14.86 -37.75
C GLN A 412 12.75 -14.12 -39.08
N ALA A 413 11.86 -13.14 -39.19
CA ALA A 413 11.76 -12.27 -40.35
C ALA A 413 13.02 -11.47 -40.58
N LEU A 414 13.38 -11.20 -41.83
CA LEU A 414 14.56 -10.39 -42.19
C LEU A 414 14.53 -8.98 -41.59
N VAL A 415 13.33 -8.38 -41.51
CA VAL A 415 13.13 -7.06 -40.89
C VAL A 415 13.47 -7.06 -39.41
N ASP A 416 13.09 -8.11 -38.68
CA ASP A 416 13.39 -8.25 -37.25
C ASP A 416 14.89 -8.51 -37.03
N LYS A 417 15.53 -9.31 -37.91
CA LYS A 417 16.99 -9.51 -37.87
C LYS A 417 17.74 -8.19 -38.13
N ALA A 418 17.29 -7.40 -39.06
CA ALA A 418 17.87 -6.08 -39.37
C ALA A 418 17.67 -5.10 -38.16
N ALA A 419 16.54 -5.15 -37.51
CA ALA A 419 16.22 -4.36 -36.30
C ALA A 419 16.82 -4.94 -35.00
N ARG A 420 17.47 -6.11 -35.07
CA ARG A 420 18.04 -6.85 -33.91
C ARG A 420 16.99 -7.20 -32.85
N ILE A 421 15.77 -7.54 -33.25
CA ILE A 421 14.66 -7.92 -32.40
C ILE A 421 14.45 -9.43 -32.51
N LEU A 422 14.43 -10.12 -31.35
CA LEU A 422 14.04 -11.53 -31.24
C LEU A 422 12.55 -11.64 -30.92
N ARG A 423 11.76 -12.26 -31.82
CA ARG A 423 10.32 -12.48 -31.61
C ARG A 423 10.01 -13.96 -31.38
N GLY A 424 8.86 -14.21 -30.76
CA GLY A 424 8.34 -15.58 -30.60
C GLY A 424 8.99 -16.33 -29.41
N TYR A 425 9.81 -15.69 -28.60
CA TYR A 425 10.22 -16.26 -27.33
C TYR A 425 9.09 -16.11 -26.33
N SER A 426 8.66 -17.19 -25.71
CA SER A 426 7.62 -17.17 -24.69
C SER A 426 7.85 -18.28 -23.66
N PHE A 427 7.30 -18.11 -22.48
CA PHE A 427 7.21 -19.17 -21.47
C PHE A 427 5.85 -19.12 -20.79
N THR A 428 5.40 -20.27 -20.32
CA THR A 428 4.21 -20.43 -19.48
C THR A 428 4.66 -21.09 -18.19
N ALA A 429 4.32 -20.48 -17.07
CA ALA A 429 4.65 -20.99 -15.74
C ALA A 429 3.38 -20.97 -14.88
N PRO A 430 2.87 -22.14 -14.46
CA PRO A 430 1.73 -22.26 -13.56
C PRO A 430 2.12 -21.95 -12.11
#